data_7a113794bf379d0fd0850f027daa68f6
#
_entry.id   7a113794bf379d0fd0850f027daa68f6
#
_cell.length_a   1.000
_cell.length_b   1.000
_cell.length_c   1.000
_cell.angle_alpha   90.00
_cell.angle_beta   90.00
_cell.angle_gamma   90.00
#
_symmetry.space_group_name_H-M   'P 1'
#
loop_
_entity.id
_entity.type
_entity.pdbx_description
1 polymer ?
#
loop_
_entity_poly.entity_id
_entity_poly.type
_entity_poly.pdbx_seq_one_letter_code
_entity_poly.pdbx_strand_id
1 'polypeptide(L)'
;ESIGMNRMDVFDFAEDWVRMGEPDLAVFLLIHEQLKDYFWETQKKAPSTQVLDPTSLPAKNESLHGIVWLPRIIPKARAKLRGELDPNTMYCCGGDRNFFRTNQIHPAEFLRIVKRAGDDDQSIAQWVLNRKNETE
;
A
#
# COMPACT_ATOMS: atom_id res chain seq x y z
N GLU A 1 -0.12 7.99 16.21
CA GLU A 1 -0.09 8.84 15.01
C GLU A 1 1.31 9.35 14.65
N SER A 2 2.17 9.59 15.64
CA SER A 2 3.55 10.04 15.37
C SER A 2 4.39 9.03 14.60
N ILE A 3 3.96 7.77 14.54
CA ILE A 3 4.62 6.69 13.80
C ILE A 3 3.82 6.27 12.56
N GLY A 4 2.91 7.12 12.12
CA GLY A 4 2.16 6.89 10.87
C GLY A 4 0.99 5.92 10.98
N MET A 5 0.54 5.55 12.17
CA MET A 5 -0.60 4.65 12.33
C MET A 5 -1.76 5.30 13.08
N ASN A 6 -2.96 4.85 12.78
CA ASN A 6 -4.17 5.25 13.48
C ASN A 6 -4.83 4.02 14.14
N ARG A 7 -5.95 4.26 14.84
CA ARG A 7 -6.62 3.18 15.58
C ARG A 7 -7.13 2.05 14.68
N MET A 8 -7.64 2.39 13.50
CA MET A 8 -8.15 1.38 12.56
C MET A 8 -7.02 0.56 11.95
N ASP A 9 -5.85 1.16 11.71
CA ASP A 9 -4.68 0.40 11.26
C ASP A 9 -4.33 -0.70 12.26
N VAL A 10 -4.28 -0.36 13.54
CA VAL A 10 -3.97 -1.33 14.60
C VAL A 10 -5.05 -2.40 14.68
N PHE A 11 -6.31 -2.01 14.63
CA PHE A 11 -7.44 -2.95 14.68
C PHE A 11 -7.42 -3.92 13.50
N ASP A 12 -7.29 -3.41 12.28
CA ASP A 12 -7.33 -4.23 11.07
C ASP A 12 -6.16 -5.23 11.04
N PHE A 13 -4.97 -4.78 11.38
CA PHE A 13 -3.80 -5.67 11.43
C PHE A 13 -3.93 -6.71 12.54
N ALA A 14 -4.39 -6.32 13.71
CA ALA A 14 -4.57 -7.27 14.83
C ALA A 14 -5.65 -8.30 14.50
N GLU A 15 -6.76 -7.90 13.90
CA GLU A 15 -7.84 -8.80 13.52
C GLU A 15 -7.36 -9.82 12.49
N ASP A 16 -6.69 -9.37 11.44
CA ASP A 16 -6.20 -10.26 10.39
C ASP A 16 -5.11 -11.19 10.92
N TRP A 17 -4.22 -10.69 11.78
CA TRP A 17 -3.18 -11.52 12.38
C TRP A 17 -3.77 -12.64 13.24
N VAL A 18 -4.76 -12.32 14.06
CA VAL A 18 -5.43 -13.32 14.92
C VAL A 18 -6.15 -14.36 14.07
N ARG A 19 -6.83 -13.95 12.99
CA ARG A 19 -7.63 -14.85 12.15
C ARG A 19 -6.80 -15.67 11.16
N MET A 20 -5.80 -15.04 10.55
CA MET A 20 -5.09 -15.60 9.39
C MET A 20 -3.58 -15.75 9.57
N GLY A 21 -3.05 -15.31 10.71
CA GLY A 21 -1.60 -15.33 10.97
C GLY A 21 -0.82 -14.30 10.20
N GLU A 22 -1.47 -13.43 9.44
CA GLU A 22 -0.81 -12.36 8.68
C GLU A 22 -1.74 -11.16 8.50
N PRO A 23 -1.21 -9.94 8.26
CA PRO A 23 0.22 -9.66 8.22
C PRO A 23 0.83 -9.71 9.63
N ASP A 24 2.11 -10.04 9.72
CA ASP A 24 2.79 -10.09 11.02
C ASP A 24 3.21 -8.69 11.48
N LEU A 25 3.74 -8.63 12.71
CA LEU A 25 4.15 -7.36 13.31
C LEU A 25 5.27 -6.68 12.53
N ALA A 26 6.19 -7.45 11.95
CA ALA A 26 7.30 -6.88 11.17
C ALA A 26 6.78 -6.16 9.92
N VAL A 27 5.82 -6.74 9.21
CA VAL A 27 5.18 -6.09 8.05
C VAL A 27 4.50 -4.81 8.48
N PHE A 28 3.72 -4.86 9.56
CA PHE A 28 3.02 -3.70 10.11
C PHE A 28 4.00 -2.56 10.42
N LEU A 29 5.08 -2.84 11.12
CA LEU A 29 6.05 -1.82 11.51
C LEU A 29 6.81 -1.25 10.30
N LEU A 30 7.17 -2.08 9.33
CA LEU A 30 7.87 -1.61 8.12
C LEU A 30 6.97 -0.72 7.25
N ILE A 31 5.68 -1.04 7.14
CA ILE A 31 4.72 -0.17 6.47
C ILE A 31 4.69 1.20 7.15
N HIS A 32 4.55 1.22 8.46
CA HIS A 32 4.41 2.47 9.21
C HIS A 32 5.70 3.29 9.25
N GLU A 33 6.86 2.66 9.12
CA GLU A 33 8.12 3.36 8.93
C GLU A 33 8.12 4.15 7.61
N GLN A 34 7.58 3.59 6.52
CA GLN A 34 7.44 4.30 5.25
C GLN A 34 6.47 5.48 5.38
N LEU A 35 5.36 5.31 6.09
CA LEU A 35 4.40 6.38 6.31
C LEU A 35 4.99 7.51 7.13
N LYS A 36 5.75 7.18 8.16
CA LYS A 36 6.44 8.16 9.01
C LYS A 36 7.43 8.98 8.20
N ASP A 37 8.27 8.32 7.41
CA ASP A 37 9.25 8.99 6.57
C ASP A 37 8.59 9.91 5.54
N TYR A 38 7.50 9.46 4.93
CA TYR A 38 6.73 10.26 3.99
C TYR A 38 6.15 11.51 4.65
N PHE A 39 5.58 11.36 5.83
CA PHE A 39 5.00 12.48 6.58
C PHE A 39 6.06 13.53 6.93
N TRP A 40 7.22 13.09 7.40
CA TRP A 40 8.30 14.02 7.79
C TRP A 40 9.01 14.63 6.60
N GLU A 41 9.35 13.83 5.59
CA GLU A 41 10.20 14.25 4.49
C GLU A 41 9.42 14.90 3.34
N THR A 42 8.28 14.31 2.95
CA THR A 42 7.50 14.75 1.79
C THR A 42 6.40 15.73 2.17
N GLN A 43 5.64 15.41 3.20
CA GLN A 43 4.54 16.27 3.66
C GLN A 43 4.99 17.39 4.61
N LYS A 44 6.26 17.37 5.03
CA LYS A 44 6.82 18.38 5.93
C LYS A 44 5.99 18.57 7.21
N LYS A 45 5.49 17.46 7.75
CA LYS A 45 4.63 17.39 8.96
C LYS A 45 3.24 18.02 8.77
N ALA A 46 2.84 18.31 7.54
CA ALA A 46 1.51 18.84 7.24
C ALA A 46 0.59 17.69 6.83
N PRO A 47 -0.37 17.28 7.69
CA PRO A 47 -1.27 16.19 7.35
C PRO A 47 -2.23 16.59 6.24
N SER A 48 -2.59 15.63 5.38
CA SER A 48 -3.65 15.84 4.41
C SER A 48 -5.01 15.85 5.12
N THR A 49 -5.93 16.67 4.62
CA THR A 49 -7.32 16.71 5.08
C THR A 49 -8.26 15.99 4.11
N GLN A 50 -7.74 15.42 3.04
CA GLN A 50 -8.53 14.70 2.04
C GLN A 50 -8.69 13.24 2.43
N VAL A 51 -9.78 12.62 1.94
CA VAL A 51 -10.06 11.21 2.12
C VAL A 51 -10.38 10.62 0.75
N LEU A 52 -9.69 9.55 0.38
CA LEU A 52 -9.95 8.84 -0.87
C LEU A 52 -11.30 8.13 -0.79
N ASP A 53 -12.18 8.39 -1.76
CA ASP A 53 -13.43 7.67 -1.88
C ASP A 53 -13.13 6.23 -2.35
N PRO A 54 -13.42 5.20 -1.55
CA PRO A 54 -13.11 3.83 -1.94
C PRO A 54 -13.86 3.38 -3.20
N THR A 55 -14.98 4.00 -3.53
CA THR A 55 -15.72 3.68 -4.77
C THR A 55 -15.01 4.20 -6.01
N SER A 56 -14.05 5.12 -5.87
CA SER A 56 -13.24 5.63 -6.98
C SER A 56 -12.11 4.69 -7.37
N LEU A 57 -11.81 3.67 -6.55
CA LEU A 57 -10.74 2.73 -6.87
C LEU A 57 -11.11 1.87 -8.08
N PRO A 58 -10.15 1.58 -8.98
CA PRO A 58 -10.38 0.66 -10.09
C PRO A 58 -10.88 -0.70 -9.62
N ALA A 59 -11.60 -1.40 -10.48
CA ALA A 59 -12.16 -2.71 -10.16
C ALA A 59 -11.06 -3.74 -9.91
N LYS A 60 -11.38 -4.75 -9.11
CA LYS A 60 -10.42 -5.79 -8.70
C LYS A 60 -9.87 -6.60 -9.87
N ASN A 61 -10.62 -6.71 -10.97
CA ASN A 61 -10.22 -7.48 -12.15
C ASN A 61 -9.53 -6.64 -13.22
N GLU A 62 -9.38 -5.34 -13.01
CA GLU A 62 -8.64 -4.50 -13.96
C GLU A 62 -7.15 -4.81 -13.91
N SER A 63 -6.47 -4.61 -15.04
CA SER A 63 -5.05 -4.89 -15.16
C SER A 63 -4.31 -3.70 -15.79
N LEU A 64 -3.03 -3.60 -15.49
CA LEU A 64 -2.10 -2.67 -16.12
C LEU A 64 -0.89 -3.48 -16.58
N HIS A 65 -0.58 -3.43 -17.87
CA HIS A 65 0.45 -4.29 -18.49
C HIS A 65 0.27 -5.78 -18.16
N GLY A 66 -1.00 -6.23 -18.09
CA GLY A 66 -1.33 -7.62 -17.78
C GLY A 66 -1.27 -7.98 -16.31
N ILE A 67 -0.96 -7.03 -15.43
CA ILE A 67 -0.89 -7.29 -14.00
C ILE A 67 -2.22 -6.91 -13.35
N VAL A 68 -2.99 -7.92 -12.98
CA VAL A 68 -4.28 -7.75 -12.31
C VAL A 68 -4.07 -7.19 -10.90
N TRP A 69 -5.00 -6.38 -10.42
CA TRP A 69 -4.97 -5.71 -9.13
C TRP A 69 -4.10 -4.45 -9.11
N LEU A 70 -3.12 -4.32 -10.01
CA LEU A 70 -2.18 -3.21 -10.02
C LEU A 70 -2.86 -1.84 -10.16
N PRO A 71 -3.85 -1.64 -11.08
CA PRO A 71 -4.55 -0.34 -11.18
C PRO A 71 -5.26 0.07 -9.90
N ARG A 72 -5.68 -0.92 -9.08
CA ARG A 72 -6.37 -0.68 -7.83
C ARG A 72 -5.39 -0.36 -6.69
N ILE A 73 -4.28 -1.08 -6.60
CA ILE A 73 -3.35 -0.96 -5.47
C ILE A 73 -2.48 0.31 -5.56
N ILE A 74 -2.22 0.81 -6.76
CA ILE A 74 -1.40 2.03 -6.92
C ILE A 74 -2.06 3.25 -6.25
N PRO A 75 -3.31 3.63 -6.59
CA PRO A 75 -3.95 4.76 -5.90
C PRO A 75 -4.18 4.51 -4.42
N LYS A 76 -4.40 3.26 -4.03
CA LYS A 76 -4.54 2.88 -2.64
C LYS A 76 -3.24 3.09 -1.86
N ALA A 77 -2.11 2.73 -2.44
CA ALA A 77 -0.79 2.95 -1.86
C ALA A 77 -0.47 4.45 -1.74
N ARG A 78 -0.79 5.24 -2.77
CA ARG A 78 -0.62 6.69 -2.72
C ARG A 78 -1.43 7.32 -1.60
N ALA A 79 -2.70 6.92 -1.47
CA ALA A 79 -3.56 7.41 -0.40
C ALA A 79 -3.05 6.99 0.96
N LYS A 80 -2.55 5.76 1.10
CA LYS A 80 -1.95 5.28 2.35
C LYS A 80 -0.76 6.15 2.77
N LEU A 81 0.15 6.45 1.84
CA LEU A 81 1.30 7.32 2.11
C LEU A 81 0.87 8.70 2.59
N ARG A 82 -0.18 9.26 1.99
CA ARG A 82 -0.68 10.61 2.31
C ARG A 82 -1.57 10.66 3.55
N GLY A 83 -1.93 9.51 4.12
CA GLY A 83 -2.90 9.45 5.22
C GLY A 83 -4.33 9.74 4.77
N GLU A 84 -4.67 9.42 3.52
CA GLU A 84 -5.95 9.72 2.89
C GLU A 84 -6.87 8.53 2.73
N LEU A 85 -6.50 7.34 3.25
CA LEU A 85 -7.38 6.19 3.19
C LEU A 85 -8.57 6.37 4.14
N ASP A 86 -9.77 6.02 3.63
CA ASP A 86 -10.95 5.88 4.45
C ASP A 86 -10.68 4.85 5.58
N PRO A 87 -11.15 5.12 6.83
CA PRO A 87 -10.93 4.19 7.96
C PRO A 87 -11.40 2.75 7.72
N ASN A 88 -12.35 2.56 6.79
CA ASN A 88 -12.85 1.22 6.46
C ASN A 88 -12.11 0.55 5.29
N THR A 89 -11.05 1.18 4.79
CA THR A 89 -10.24 0.66 3.69
C THR A 89 -8.84 0.34 4.21
N MET A 90 -8.47 -0.94 4.16
CA MET A 90 -7.18 -1.41 4.67
C MET A 90 -6.17 -1.55 3.54
N TYR A 91 -5.01 -0.92 3.67
CA TYR A 91 -3.84 -1.26 2.85
C TYR A 91 -3.20 -2.53 3.42
N CYS A 92 -2.83 -3.44 2.57
CA CYS A 92 -2.33 -4.76 2.95
C CYS A 92 -3.44 -5.69 3.47
N CYS A 93 -4.66 -5.52 2.95
CA CYS A 93 -5.77 -6.46 3.18
C CYS A 93 -5.50 -7.81 2.51
N GLY A 94 -6.40 -8.76 2.67
CA GLY A 94 -6.24 -10.11 2.08
C GLY A 94 -5.96 -10.09 0.59
N GLY A 95 -6.70 -9.27 -0.18
CA GLY A 95 -6.48 -9.13 -1.62
C GLY A 95 -5.12 -8.51 -1.95
N ASP A 96 -4.74 -7.48 -1.20
CA ASP A 96 -3.43 -6.84 -1.37
C ASP A 96 -2.30 -7.82 -1.06
N ARG A 97 -2.42 -8.59 0.02
CA ARG A 97 -1.41 -9.60 0.39
C ARG A 97 -1.27 -10.68 -0.69
N ASN A 98 -2.38 -11.07 -1.30
CA ASN A 98 -2.34 -12.02 -2.43
C ASN A 98 -1.58 -11.42 -3.63
N PHE A 99 -1.84 -10.17 -3.95
CA PHE A 99 -1.10 -9.45 -5.00
C PHE A 99 0.40 -9.41 -4.69
N PHE A 100 0.78 -9.03 -3.47
CA PHE A 100 2.18 -8.96 -3.07
C PHE A 100 2.86 -10.31 -3.10
N ARG A 101 2.20 -11.36 -2.63
CA ARG A 101 2.73 -12.72 -2.66
C ARG A 101 2.95 -13.21 -4.08
N THR A 102 1.95 -13.00 -4.94
CA THR A 102 2.00 -13.44 -6.35
C THR A 102 3.14 -12.77 -7.11
N ASN A 103 3.42 -11.50 -6.82
CA ASN A 103 4.45 -10.73 -7.51
C ASN A 103 5.76 -10.65 -6.73
N GLN A 104 5.85 -11.31 -5.57
CA GLN A 104 7.04 -11.36 -4.70
C GLN A 104 7.52 -9.97 -4.27
N ILE A 105 6.58 -9.16 -3.83
CA ILE A 105 6.82 -7.79 -3.38
C ILE A 105 6.46 -7.68 -1.90
N HIS A 106 7.33 -7.05 -1.11
CA HIS A 106 7.00 -6.71 0.27
C HIS A 106 6.10 -5.47 0.27
N PRO A 107 5.03 -5.43 1.10
CA PRO A 107 4.11 -4.28 1.14
C PRO A 107 4.79 -2.93 1.41
N ALA A 108 5.80 -2.89 2.27
CA ALA A 108 6.55 -1.67 2.55
C ALA A 108 7.44 -1.27 1.38
N GLU A 109 8.01 -2.25 0.67
CA GLU A 109 8.79 -2.01 -0.54
C GLU A 109 7.93 -1.37 -1.63
N PHE A 110 6.70 -1.83 -1.78
CA PHE A 110 5.77 -1.24 -2.76
C PHE A 110 5.48 0.23 -2.45
N LEU A 111 5.25 0.57 -1.18
CA LEU A 111 5.08 1.98 -0.77
C LEU A 111 6.30 2.82 -1.14
N ARG A 112 7.50 2.30 -0.94
CA ARG A 112 8.73 3.00 -1.29
C ARG A 112 8.85 3.26 -2.79
N ILE A 113 8.48 2.27 -3.61
CA ILE A 113 8.51 2.40 -5.07
C ILE A 113 7.46 3.41 -5.54
N VAL A 114 6.26 3.37 -4.99
CA VAL A 114 5.20 4.34 -5.30
C VAL A 114 5.63 5.76 -4.93
N LYS A 115 6.23 5.94 -3.75
CA LYS A 115 6.79 7.24 -3.34
C LYS A 115 7.80 7.76 -4.35
N ARG A 116 8.72 6.89 -4.77
CA ARG A 116 9.80 7.26 -5.71
C ARG A 116 9.26 7.60 -7.09
N ALA A 117 8.25 6.88 -7.56
CA ALA A 117 7.68 7.08 -8.89
C ALA A 117 6.80 8.33 -9.00
N GLY A 118 6.30 8.85 -7.88
CA GLY A 118 5.35 9.97 -7.90
C GLY A 118 4.07 9.59 -8.64
N ASP A 119 3.75 10.32 -9.70
CA ASP A 119 2.53 10.08 -10.48
C ASP A 119 2.75 9.16 -11.70
N ASP A 120 3.93 8.58 -11.83
CA ASP A 120 4.28 7.76 -12.99
C ASP A 120 3.90 6.29 -12.78
N ASP A 121 2.65 5.96 -13.12
CA ASP A 121 2.13 4.59 -13.00
C ASP A 121 2.88 3.62 -13.91
N GLN A 122 3.38 4.08 -15.05
CA GLN A 122 4.09 3.23 -16.00
C GLN A 122 5.41 2.73 -15.43
N SER A 123 6.14 3.58 -14.70
CA SER A 123 7.38 3.16 -14.06
C SER A 123 7.12 2.16 -12.94
N ILE A 124 6.00 2.30 -12.21
CA ILE A 124 5.58 1.33 -11.20
C ILE A 124 5.30 -0.03 -11.85
N ALA A 125 4.52 -0.02 -12.93
CA ALA A 125 4.20 -1.24 -13.67
C ALA A 125 5.46 -1.93 -14.19
N GLN A 126 6.39 -1.17 -14.74
CA GLN A 126 7.65 -1.71 -15.23
C GLN A 126 8.48 -2.34 -14.11
N TRP A 127 8.51 -1.69 -12.96
CA TRP A 127 9.21 -2.23 -11.79
C TRP A 127 8.61 -3.56 -11.34
N VAL A 128 7.27 -3.68 -11.31
CA VAL A 128 6.59 -4.93 -10.94
C VAL A 128 6.90 -6.03 -11.96
N LEU A 129 6.87 -5.71 -13.26
CA LEU A 129 7.22 -6.65 -14.31
C LEU A 129 8.65 -7.16 -14.16
N ASN A 130 9.59 -6.25 -13.90
CA ASN A 130 10.99 -6.61 -13.71
C ASN A 130 11.17 -7.54 -12.51
N ARG A 131 10.49 -7.26 -11.40
CA ARG A 131 10.53 -8.11 -10.21
C ARG A 131 10.01 -9.52 -10.52
N LYS A 132 8.90 -9.62 -11.24
CA LYS A 132 8.31 -10.89 -11.62
C LYS A 132 9.25 -11.69 -12.52
N ASN A 133 9.89 -11.03 -13.48
CA ASN A 133 10.82 -11.70 -14.42
C ASN A 133 12.11 -12.16 -13.72
N GLU A 134 12.59 -11.42 -12.72
CA GLU A 134 13.78 -11.81 -11.96
C GLU A 134 13.60 -13.10 -11.17
N THR A 135 12.35 -13.46 -10.85
CA THR A 135 12.03 -14.63 -10.02
C THR A 135 11.64 -15.86 -10.85
N GLU A 136 11.53 -15.71 -12.15
CA GLU A 136 11.33 -16.79 -13.10
C GLU A 136 12.69 -17.26 -13.65
#